data_1a9f4f54e8474cdc0a7840a1b5eafe2b
#
_entry.id   1a9f4f54e8474cdc0a7840a1b5eafe2b
#
_cell.length_a   1.000
_cell.length_b   1.000
_cell.length_c   1.000
_cell.angle_alpha   90.00
_cell.angle_beta   90.00
_cell.angle_gamma   90.00
#
_symmetry.space_group_name_H-M   'P 1'
#
loop_
_entity.id
_entity.type
_entity.pdbx_description
1 polymer ?
#
loop_
_entity_poly.entity_id
_entity_poly.type
_entity_poly.pdbx_seq_one_letter_code
_entity_poly.pdbx_strand_id
1 'polypeptide(L)'
;ILEKGISMSFIPEDRLGMGLAPSLSIADNMLLKSYADAKGPFVDRKQGRADGENVIRELEVATPSVDTPVRRLSGGNVQKVLLGREIKAGPNVLVTAYPVRGLDINSSYAIYGILNRQKQDGVGILFVGEDLDVMMALCDKIMVLCHGKVMGVVHADKTTKEELGLMMTGALDLTHRYEDKPAGIARDTNIDPADLAEMARQEQAQQEKEGE
;
A
#
# COMPACT_ATOMS: atom_id res chain seq x y z
N ILE A 1 6.61 16.74 11.44
CA ILE A 1 7.10 15.41 10.99
C ILE A 1 8.42 15.61 10.24
N LEU A 2 8.45 16.38 9.14
CA LEU A 2 9.68 16.66 8.35
C LEU A 2 10.80 17.28 9.18
N GLU A 3 10.50 18.21 10.08
CA GLU A 3 11.48 18.83 11.00
C GLU A 3 12.14 17.81 11.96
N LYS A 4 11.54 16.65 12.16
CA LYS A 4 12.08 15.54 12.97
C LYS A 4 12.85 14.51 12.15
N GLY A 5 13.14 14.79 10.87
CA GLY A 5 13.85 13.87 9.99
C GLY A 5 13.06 12.64 9.56
N ILE A 6 11.73 12.65 9.71
CA ILE A 6 10.86 11.56 9.26
C ILE A 6 10.42 11.86 7.83
N SER A 7 10.85 11.04 6.88
CA SER A 7 10.34 11.04 5.52
C SER A 7 9.04 10.24 5.44
N MET A 8 8.01 10.83 4.83
CA MET A 8 6.69 10.20 4.70
C MET A 8 6.23 10.22 3.25
N SER A 9 5.75 9.08 2.78
CA SER A 9 5.04 8.95 1.50
C SER A 9 3.58 8.61 1.72
N PHE A 10 2.73 9.06 0.80
CA PHE A 10 1.28 8.86 0.88
C PHE A 10 0.74 8.30 -0.44
N ILE A 11 -0.02 7.22 -0.34
CA ILE A 11 -0.71 6.56 -1.44
C ILE A 11 -2.21 6.74 -1.23
N PRO A 12 -2.84 7.70 -1.93
CA PRO A 12 -4.27 7.95 -1.82
C PRO A 12 -5.09 6.88 -2.54
N GLU A 13 -6.37 6.79 -2.20
CA GLU A 13 -7.35 5.96 -2.90
C GLU A 13 -7.53 6.44 -4.36
N ASP A 14 -7.69 7.74 -4.56
CA ASP A 14 -7.78 8.33 -5.90
C ASP A 14 -6.38 8.49 -6.52
N ARG A 15 -6.01 7.49 -7.31
CA ARG A 15 -4.68 7.36 -7.92
C ARG A 15 -4.38 8.46 -8.92
N LEU A 16 -5.38 8.84 -9.72
CA LEU A 16 -5.23 9.77 -10.84
C LEU A 16 -5.68 11.20 -10.51
N GLY A 17 -6.55 11.38 -9.51
CA GLY A 17 -6.95 12.71 -9.06
C GLY A 17 -6.01 13.32 -8.02
N MET A 18 -5.41 12.47 -7.17
CA MET A 18 -4.56 12.90 -6.06
C MET A 18 -3.14 12.32 -6.09
N GLY A 19 -2.99 11.12 -6.65
CA GLY A 19 -1.72 10.39 -6.60
C GLY A 19 -0.76 10.77 -7.72
N LEU A 20 -1.16 10.67 -8.97
CA LEU A 20 -0.36 10.85 -10.17
C LEU A 20 -0.93 11.97 -11.05
N ALA A 21 -0.09 12.54 -11.91
CA ALA A 21 -0.51 13.47 -12.96
C ALA A 21 -0.94 12.68 -14.21
N PRO A 22 -2.25 12.56 -14.51
CA PRO A 22 -2.78 11.59 -15.49
C PRO A 22 -2.25 11.77 -16.91
N SER A 23 -2.03 13.02 -17.31
CA SER A 23 -1.60 13.40 -18.66
C SER A 23 -0.09 13.28 -18.86
N LEU A 24 0.68 13.21 -17.79
CA LEU A 24 2.13 13.07 -17.83
C LEU A 24 2.55 11.62 -18.02
N SER A 25 3.73 11.43 -18.59
CA SER A 25 4.36 10.12 -18.74
C SER A 25 4.72 9.49 -17.39
N ILE A 26 5.06 8.20 -17.39
CA ILE A 26 5.65 7.53 -16.22
C ILE A 26 6.92 8.28 -15.79
N ALA A 27 7.83 8.57 -16.75
CA ALA A 27 9.09 9.29 -16.48
C ALA A 27 8.84 10.65 -15.82
N ASP A 28 7.90 11.44 -16.35
CA ASP A 28 7.59 12.76 -15.79
C ASP A 28 6.96 12.64 -14.39
N ASN A 29 6.12 11.64 -14.15
CA ASN A 29 5.55 11.38 -12.82
C ASN A 29 6.62 11.00 -11.78
N MET A 30 7.69 10.28 -12.17
CA MET A 30 8.82 10.01 -11.27
C MET A 30 9.51 11.31 -10.85
N LEU A 31 9.67 12.27 -11.75
CA LEU A 31 10.31 13.56 -11.49
C LEU A 31 9.56 14.43 -10.47
N LEU A 32 8.25 14.26 -10.29
CA LEU A 32 7.47 15.10 -9.38
C LEU A 32 7.96 15.08 -7.92
N LYS A 33 8.70 14.06 -7.52
CA LYS A 33 9.28 13.96 -6.17
C LYS A 33 10.73 14.43 -6.10
N SER A 34 11.46 14.41 -7.20
CA SER A 34 12.92 14.63 -7.23
C SER A 34 13.38 15.81 -8.08
N TYR A 35 12.45 16.55 -8.73
CA TYR A 35 12.84 17.66 -9.61
C TYR A 35 13.62 18.77 -8.90
N ALA A 36 13.39 18.96 -7.59
CA ALA A 36 14.08 19.99 -6.79
C ALA A 36 15.51 19.59 -6.39
N ASP A 37 15.87 18.32 -6.51
CA ASP A 37 17.20 17.80 -6.14
C ASP A 37 18.22 18.04 -7.28
N ALA A 38 17.76 18.45 -8.46
CA ALA A 38 18.60 18.72 -9.62
C ALA A 38 19.51 19.93 -9.38
N LYS A 39 20.81 19.75 -9.63
CA LYS A 39 21.78 20.85 -9.56
C LYS A 39 21.71 21.68 -10.85
N GLY A 40 21.03 22.81 -10.82
CA GLY A 40 20.99 23.74 -11.95
C GLY A 40 19.59 24.29 -12.25
N PRO A 41 19.46 25.17 -13.28
CA PRO A 41 18.19 25.81 -13.63
C PRO A 41 17.26 24.92 -14.47
N PHE A 42 17.69 23.73 -14.86
CA PHE A 42 16.93 22.81 -15.70
C PHE A 42 16.61 21.52 -15.00
N VAL A 43 15.43 20.96 -15.30
CA VAL A 43 14.99 19.63 -14.79
C VAL A 43 15.79 18.52 -15.49
N ASP A 44 16.36 17.61 -14.71
CA ASP A 44 17.06 16.44 -15.26
C ASP A 44 16.07 15.32 -15.63
N ARG A 45 15.61 15.34 -16.88
CA ARG A 45 14.71 14.32 -17.41
C ARG A 45 15.34 12.94 -17.56
N LYS A 46 16.67 12.84 -17.60
CA LYS A 46 17.34 11.54 -17.71
C LYS A 46 17.13 10.72 -16.44
N GLN A 47 17.20 11.37 -15.29
CA GLN A 47 16.94 10.73 -14.01
C GLN A 47 15.52 10.18 -13.92
N GLY A 48 14.51 10.98 -14.26
CA GLY A 48 13.10 10.53 -14.25
C GLY A 48 12.82 9.36 -15.21
N ARG A 49 13.50 9.35 -16.37
CA ARG A 49 13.41 8.22 -17.30
C ARG A 49 14.04 6.95 -16.70
N ALA A 50 15.25 7.04 -16.17
CA ALA A 50 15.92 5.91 -15.54
C ALA A 50 15.11 5.35 -14.35
N ASP A 51 14.53 6.23 -13.54
CA ASP A 51 13.67 5.88 -12.42
C ASP A 51 12.40 5.17 -12.89
N GLY A 52 11.75 5.68 -13.92
CA GLY A 52 10.56 5.07 -14.52
C GLY A 52 10.86 3.71 -15.12
N GLU A 53 11.96 3.55 -15.83
CA GLU A 53 12.39 2.25 -16.39
C GLU A 53 12.69 1.23 -15.30
N ASN A 54 13.28 1.65 -14.17
CA ASN A 54 13.50 0.80 -13.01
C ASN A 54 12.17 0.34 -12.39
N VAL A 55 11.23 1.25 -12.16
CA VAL A 55 9.90 0.93 -11.62
C VAL A 55 9.15 -0.03 -12.55
N ILE A 56 9.20 0.19 -13.87
CA ILE A 56 8.57 -0.70 -14.86
C ILE A 56 9.14 -2.13 -14.72
N ARG A 57 10.45 -2.26 -14.59
CA ARG A 57 11.11 -3.57 -14.48
C ARG A 57 10.88 -4.24 -13.13
N GLU A 58 11.04 -3.49 -12.03
CA GLU A 58 10.98 -4.04 -10.66
C GLU A 58 9.57 -4.44 -10.23
N LEU A 59 8.57 -3.67 -10.68
CA LEU A 59 7.17 -3.90 -10.34
C LEU A 59 6.37 -4.53 -11.49
N GLU A 60 7.05 -4.93 -12.56
CA GLU A 60 6.43 -5.58 -13.73
C GLU A 60 5.22 -4.78 -14.27
N VAL A 61 5.43 -3.48 -14.52
CA VAL A 61 4.39 -2.61 -15.05
C VAL A 61 4.18 -2.91 -16.53
N ALA A 62 2.98 -3.38 -16.89
CA ALA A 62 2.63 -3.62 -18.29
C ALA A 62 2.37 -2.28 -19.01
N THR A 63 3.35 -1.85 -19.81
CA THR A 63 3.33 -0.59 -20.56
C THR A 63 4.15 -0.70 -21.84
N PRO A 64 3.78 0.01 -22.93
CA PRO A 64 4.60 0.07 -24.14
C PRO A 64 5.96 0.76 -23.92
N SER A 65 6.01 1.80 -23.07
CA SER A 65 7.24 2.55 -22.79
C SER A 65 7.10 3.41 -21.53
N VAL A 66 8.23 3.92 -21.03
CA VAL A 66 8.30 4.88 -19.92
C VAL A 66 7.66 6.25 -20.28
N ASP A 67 7.51 6.54 -21.57
CA ASP A 67 6.87 7.77 -22.07
C ASP A 67 5.34 7.67 -22.16
N THR A 68 4.77 6.52 -21.79
CA THR A 68 3.32 6.32 -21.79
C THR A 68 2.65 7.20 -20.74
N PRO A 69 1.65 8.03 -21.09
CA PRO A 69 0.84 8.76 -20.12
C PRO A 69 0.14 7.81 -19.17
N VAL A 70 0.22 8.07 -17.86
CA VAL A 70 -0.26 7.11 -16.84
C VAL A 70 -1.77 6.83 -16.93
N ARG A 71 -2.57 7.76 -17.45
CA ARG A 71 -4.01 7.56 -17.71
C ARG A 71 -4.33 6.45 -18.72
N ARG A 72 -3.33 5.98 -19.50
CA ARG A 72 -3.49 4.90 -20.48
C ARG A 72 -3.20 3.52 -19.91
N LEU A 73 -2.74 3.47 -18.68
CA LEU A 73 -2.45 2.21 -17.98
C LEU A 73 -3.72 1.62 -17.38
N SER A 74 -3.72 0.30 -17.17
CA SER A 74 -4.75 -0.34 -16.34
C SER A 74 -4.65 0.11 -14.87
N GLY A 75 -5.72 -0.04 -14.10
CA GLY A 75 -5.76 0.37 -12.69
C GLY A 75 -4.62 -0.22 -11.86
N GLY A 76 -4.30 -1.51 -12.04
CA GLY A 76 -3.20 -2.18 -11.37
C GLY A 76 -1.83 -1.60 -11.77
N ASN A 77 -1.62 -1.30 -13.04
CA ASN A 77 -0.37 -0.67 -13.50
C ASN A 77 -0.23 0.78 -13.02
N VAL A 78 -1.32 1.55 -13.00
CA VAL A 78 -1.34 2.89 -12.37
C VAL A 78 -0.90 2.81 -10.90
N GLN A 79 -1.44 1.83 -10.16
CA GLN A 79 -1.09 1.62 -8.75
C GLN A 79 0.37 1.24 -8.56
N LYS A 80 0.91 0.35 -9.40
CA LYS A 80 2.34 -0.02 -9.38
C LYS A 80 3.24 1.19 -9.63
N VAL A 81 2.89 2.04 -10.60
CA VAL A 81 3.64 3.29 -10.88
C VAL A 81 3.60 4.24 -9.68
N LEU A 82 2.43 4.42 -9.07
CA LEU A 82 2.28 5.26 -7.87
C LEU A 82 3.12 4.74 -6.71
N LEU A 83 2.99 3.45 -6.39
CA LEU A 83 3.79 2.79 -5.35
C LEU A 83 5.29 2.91 -5.62
N GLY A 84 5.72 2.60 -6.84
CA GLY A 84 7.13 2.69 -7.23
C GLY A 84 7.71 4.08 -7.02
N ARG A 85 6.95 5.14 -7.37
CA ARG A 85 7.35 6.53 -7.13
C ARG A 85 7.50 6.82 -5.63
N GLU A 86 6.50 6.44 -4.83
CA GLU A 86 6.47 6.72 -3.40
C GLU A 86 7.55 5.94 -2.63
N ILE A 87 7.77 4.68 -2.98
CA ILE A 87 8.82 3.83 -2.39
C ILE A 87 10.22 4.34 -2.75
N LYS A 88 10.42 4.75 -4.00
CA LYS A 88 11.71 5.27 -4.46
C LYS A 88 12.13 6.55 -3.74
N ALA A 89 11.19 7.32 -3.21
CA ALA A 89 11.48 8.47 -2.36
C ALA A 89 12.15 8.08 -1.01
N GLY A 90 12.28 6.80 -0.69
CA GLY A 90 12.93 6.29 0.52
C GLY A 90 12.21 6.70 1.81
N PRO A 91 10.89 6.48 1.95
CA PRO A 91 10.19 6.92 3.13
C PRO A 91 10.52 6.05 4.35
N ASN A 92 10.55 6.68 5.54
CA ASN A 92 10.54 5.94 6.81
C ASN A 92 9.11 5.51 7.18
N VAL A 93 8.11 6.24 6.69
CA VAL A 93 6.69 5.98 6.93
C VAL A 93 5.92 6.04 5.61
N LEU A 94 5.15 4.99 5.34
CA LEU A 94 4.27 4.89 4.19
C LEU A 94 2.82 4.83 4.67
N VAL A 95 2.04 5.83 4.29
CA VAL A 95 0.60 5.85 4.56
C VAL A 95 -0.12 5.43 3.28
N THR A 96 -0.98 4.43 3.36
CA THR A 96 -1.73 3.94 2.20
C THR A 96 -3.21 3.80 2.53
N ALA A 97 -4.05 4.42 1.71
CA ALA A 97 -5.50 4.40 1.85
C ALA A 97 -6.11 3.60 0.70
N TYR A 98 -6.76 2.48 1.02
CA TYR A 98 -7.47 1.60 0.08
C TYR A 98 -6.64 1.25 -1.17
N PRO A 99 -5.38 0.75 -1.01
CA PRO A 99 -4.41 0.64 -2.11
C PRO A 99 -4.84 -0.29 -3.23
N VAL A 100 -5.77 -1.20 -2.98
CA VAL A 100 -6.22 -2.20 -3.96
C VAL A 100 -7.65 -2.01 -4.42
N ARG A 101 -8.36 -0.98 -3.94
CA ARG A 101 -9.76 -0.76 -4.29
C ARG A 101 -9.96 -0.69 -5.80
N GLY A 102 -10.89 -1.52 -6.31
CA GLY A 102 -11.20 -1.58 -7.74
C GLY A 102 -10.10 -2.19 -8.62
N LEU A 103 -9.21 -2.98 -8.04
CA LEU A 103 -8.25 -3.80 -8.77
C LEU A 103 -8.75 -5.25 -8.86
N ASP A 104 -8.24 -5.96 -9.85
CA ASP A 104 -8.39 -7.41 -9.92
C ASP A 104 -7.56 -8.10 -8.83
N ILE A 105 -7.90 -9.36 -8.52
CA ILE A 105 -7.29 -10.14 -7.44
C ILE A 105 -5.76 -10.22 -7.61
N ASN A 106 -5.27 -10.56 -8.79
CA ASN A 106 -3.83 -10.73 -9.03
C ASN A 106 -3.06 -9.41 -8.82
N SER A 107 -3.62 -8.29 -9.30
CA SER A 107 -3.06 -6.95 -9.06
C SER A 107 -3.06 -6.62 -7.57
N SER A 108 -4.10 -6.97 -6.82
CA SER A 108 -4.20 -6.73 -5.38
C SER A 108 -3.11 -7.45 -4.61
N TYR A 109 -2.90 -8.74 -4.88
CA TYR A 109 -1.85 -9.52 -4.23
C TYR A 109 -0.43 -9.03 -4.58
N ALA A 110 -0.22 -8.60 -5.83
CA ALA A 110 1.05 -7.98 -6.20
C ALA A 110 1.34 -6.72 -5.36
N ILE A 111 0.32 -5.88 -5.12
CA ILE A 111 0.43 -4.69 -4.26
C ILE A 111 0.71 -5.07 -2.80
N TYR A 112 0.02 -6.06 -2.26
CA TYR A 112 0.28 -6.55 -0.90
C TYR A 112 1.70 -7.09 -0.74
N GLY A 113 2.20 -7.83 -1.73
CA GLY A 113 3.59 -8.29 -1.74
C GLY A 113 4.62 -7.15 -1.75
N ILE A 114 4.33 -6.04 -2.46
CA ILE A 114 5.19 -4.85 -2.44
C ILE A 114 5.18 -4.19 -1.05
N LEU A 115 3.99 -4.02 -0.45
CA LEU A 115 3.86 -3.43 0.90
C LEU A 115 4.56 -4.29 1.96
N ASN A 116 4.41 -5.61 1.90
CA ASN A 116 5.06 -6.52 2.84
C ASN A 116 6.60 -6.45 2.73
N ARG A 117 7.15 -6.35 1.52
CA ARG A 117 8.60 -6.12 1.33
C ARG A 117 9.05 -4.82 1.99
N GLN A 118 8.31 -3.71 1.81
CA GLN A 118 8.64 -2.44 2.47
C GLN A 118 8.63 -2.55 4.00
N LYS A 119 7.68 -3.31 4.56
CA LYS A 119 7.65 -3.62 5.99
C LYS A 119 8.90 -4.38 6.43
N GLN A 120 9.34 -5.40 5.68
CA GLN A 120 10.56 -6.16 5.94
C GLN A 120 11.82 -5.28 5.85
N ASP A 121 11.83 -4.29 4.96
CA ASP A 121 12.89 -3.28 4.84
C ASP A 121 12.88 -2.24 5.98
N GLY A 122 11.96 -2.36 6.95
CA GLY A 122 11.88 -1.51 8.13
C GLY A 122 11.05 -0.24 7.95
N VAL A 123 10.29 -0.10 6.87
CA VAL A 123 9.36 1.01 6.67
C VAL A 123 8.13 0.84 7.55
N GLY A 124 7.79 1.86 8.36
CA GLY A 124 6.54 1.88 9.12
C GLY A 124 5.35 2.10 8.18
N ILE A 125 4.39 1.17 8.15
CA ILE A 125 3.24 1.26 7.24
C ILE A 125 1.95 1.52 8.02
N LEU A 126 1.26 2.62 7.69
CA LEU A 126 -0.11 2.85 8.11
C LEU A 126 -1.04 2.47 6.96
N PHE A 127 -1.65 1.29 7.09
CA PHE A 127 -2.57 0.75 6.10
C PHE A 127 -4.02 1.07 6.49
N VAL A 128 -4.77 1.73 5.62
CA VAL A 128 -6.21 1.98 5.78
C VAL A 128 -6.97 1.11 4.78
N GLY A 129 -7.86 0.27 5.27
CA GLY A 129 -8.63 -0.67 4.46
C GLY A 129 -9.88 -1.16 5.20
N GLU A 130 -10.69 -1.95 4.51
CA GLU A 130 -11.96 -2.50 5.03
C GLU A 130 -12.00 -4.04 5.03
N ASP A 131 -11.10 -4.68 4.29
CA ASP A 131 -11.01 -6.12 4.20
C ASP A 131 -10.30 -6.69 5.44
N LEU A 132 -11.05 -7.38 6.29
CA LEU A 132 -10.55 -7.92 7.55
C LEU A 132 -9.54 -9.05 7.35
N ASP A 133 -9.68 -9.88 6.31
CA ASP A 133 -8.75 -10.96 6.03
C ASP A 133 -7.37 -10.41 5.69
N VAL A 134 -7.34 -9.43 4.81
CA VAL A 134 -6.13 -8.71 4.43
C VAL A 134 -5.51 -7.98 5.63
N MET A 135 -6.33 -7.28 6.43
CA MET A 135 -5.85 -6.57 7.61
C MET A 135 -5.22 -7.52 8.64
N MET A 136 -5.86 -8.65 8.89
CA MET A 136 -5.35 -9.67 9.82
C MET A 136 -4.09 -10.36 9.30
N ALA A 137 -3.97 -10.53 7.97
CA ALA A 137 -2.80 -11.15 7.35
C ALA A 137 -1.59 -10.22 7.29
N LEU A 138 -1.77 -8.94 6.93
CA LEU A 138 -0.66 -8.02 6.66
C LEU A 138 -0.25 -7.17 7.87
N CYS A 139 -1.20 -6.82 8.76
CA CYS A 139 -0.95 -5.87 9.83
C CYS A 139 -0.46 -6.57 11.11
N ASP A 140 0.43 -5.91 11.86
CA ASP A 140 0.82 -6.37 13.19
C ASP A 140 -0.22 -5.94 14.24
N LYS A 141 -0.78 -4.74 14.05
CA LYS A 141 -1.79 -4.15 14.91
C LYS A 141 -2.92 -3.58 14.05
N ILE A 142 -4.13 -3.70 14.56
CA ILE A 142 -5.35 -3.18 13.92
C ILE A 142 -6.00 -2.19 14.87
N MET A 143 -6.17 -0.95 14.42
CA MET A 143 -6.95 0.07 15.11
C MET A 143 -8.33 0.16 14.47
N VAL A 144 -9.38 -0.02 15.25
CA VAL A 144 -10.75 0.07 14.75
C VAL A 144 -11.36 1.42 15.12
N LEU A 145 -11.94 2.07 14.11
CA LEU A 145 -12.64 3.35 14.25
C LEU A 145 -14.14 3.16 14.01
N CYS A 146 -14.97 3.66 14.91
CA CYS A 146 -16.42 3.67 14.76
C CYS A 146 -16.97 5.04 15.17
N HIS A 147 -17.76 5.69 14.30
CA HIS A 147 -18.36 7.01 14.55
C HIS A 147 -17.37 8.08 15.07
N GLY A 148 -16.14 8.09 14.52
CA GLY A 148 -15.09 9.05 14.91
C GLY A 148 -14.39 8.74 16.23
N LYS A 149 -14.64 7.57 16.83
CA LYS A 149 -14.00 7.10 18.06
C LYS A 149 -13.13 5.89 17.78
N VAL A 150 -12.01 5.78 18.50
CA VAL A 150 -11.20 4.56 18.52
C VAL A 150 -11.93 3.55 19.41
N MET A 151 -12.30 2.40 18.89
CA MET A 151 -12.93 1.31 19.62
C MET A 151 -11.91 0.36 20.24
N GLY A 152 -10.66 0.47 19.85
CA GLY A 152 -9.52 -0.27 20.39
C GLY A 152 -8.40 -0.39 19.38
N VAL A 153 -7.23 -0.80 19.91
CA VAL A 153 -6.07 -1.21 19.11
C VAL A 153 -5.70 -2.62 19.56
N VAL A 154 -5.78 -3.56 18.64
CA VAL A 154 -5.56 -4.98 18.93
C VAL A 154 -4.42 -5.55 18.11
N HIS A 155 -3.79 -6.60 18.61
CA HIS A 155 -2.82 -7.38 17.82
C HIS A 155 -3.58 -8.28 16.84
N ALA A 156 -3.18 -8.28 15.57
CA ALA A 156 -3.84 -9.05 14.53
C ALA A 156 -3.87 -10.58 14.82
N ASP A 157 -2.85 -11.09 15.55
CA ASP A 157 -2.77 -12.50 15.95
C ASP A 157 -3.56 -12.87 17.22
N LYS A 158 -4.12 -11.89 17.89
CA LYS A 158 -4.81 -12.07 19.17
C LYS A 158 -6.27 -11.63 19.12
N THR A 159 -6.77 -11.38 17.93
CA THR A 159 -8.17 -10.96 17.67
C THR A 159 -8.82 -11.88 16.65
N THR A 160 -10.13 -11.83 16.55
CA THR A 160 -10.91 -12.56 15.55
C THR A 160 -11.68 -11.59 14.65
N LYS A 161 -12.15 -12.08 13.49
CA LYS A 161 -13.01 -11.28 12.61
C LYS A 161 -14.28 -10.82 13.31
N GLU A 162 -14.86 -11.69 14.15
CA GLU A 162 -16.06 -11.41 14.92
C GLU A 162 -15.82 -10.26 15.90
N GLU A 163 -14.70 -10.26 16.64
CA GLU A 163 -14.32 -9.17 17.53
C GLU A 163 -14.16 -7.85 16.76
N LEU A 164 -13.43 -7.88 15.65
CA LEU A 164 -13.26 -6.70 14.79
C LEU A 164 -14.59 -6.20 14.25
N GLY A 165 -15.46 -7.09 13.79
CA GLY A 165 -16.81 -6.75 13.32
C GLY A 165 -17.66 -6.09 14.40
N LEU A 166 -17.64 -6.61 15.63
CA LEU A 166 -18.33 -6.00 16.77
C LEU A 166 -17.77 -4.61 17.13
N MET A 167 -16.46 -4.43 17.04
CA MET A 167 -15.82 -3.11 17.23
C MET A 167 -16.24 -2.13 16.13
N MET A 168 -16.28 -2.57 14.86
CA MET A 168 -16.67 -1.74 13.71
C MET A 168 -18.13 -1.26 13.81
N THR A 169 -19.01 -2.04 14.43
CA THR A 169 -20.41 -1.65 14.68
C THR A 169 -20.62 -0.85 15.97
N GLY A 170 -19.57 -0.69 16.78
CA GLY A 170 -19.65 -0.05 18.08
C GLY A 170 -20.25 -0.91 19.18
N ALA A 171 -20.51 -2.20 18.92
CA ALA A 171 -21.06 -3.14 19.90
C ALA A 171 -20.01 -3.63 20.91
N LEU A 172 -18.72 -3.49 20.60
CA LEU A 172 -17.61 -3.87 21.47
C LEU A 172 -16.60 -2.72 21.53
N ASP A 173 -16.28 -2.27 22.75
CA ASP A 173 -15.28 -1.24 23.04
C ASP A 173 -14.12 -1.89 23.81
N LEU A 174 -12.93 -1.93 23.20
CA LEU A 174 -11.70 -2.47 23.77
C LEU A 174 -10.65 -1.39 24.01
N THR A 175 -11.04 -0.12 24.13
CA THR A 175 -10.12 1.01 24.36
C THR A 175 -9.22 0.80 25.58
N HIS A 176 -9.73 0.12 26.62
CA HIS A 176 -8.99 -0.17 27.85
C HIS A 176 -8.12 -1.45 27.78
N ARG A 177 -8.20 -2.21 26.68
CA ARG A 177 -7.46 -3.48 26.51
C ARG A 177 -6.07 -3.29 25.91
N TYR A 178 -5.73 -2.06 25.50
CA TYR A 178 -4.43 -1.74 24.94
C TYR A 178 -3.38 -1.66 26.05
N GLU A 179 -2.71 -2.78 26.31
CA GLU A 179 -1.47 -2.78 27.09
C GLU A 179 -0.31 -2.45 26.15
N ASP A 180 0.28 -1.30 26.34
CA ASP A 180 1.46 -0.83 25.61
C ASP A 180 2.70 -1.62 26.10
N LYS A 181 2.77 -2.92 25.78
CA LYS A 181 4.05 -3.62 25.82
C LYS A 181 4.83 -3.18 24.61
N PRO A 182 6.09 -2.70 24.78
CA PRO A 182 6.94 -2.35 23.65
C PRO A 182 6.92 -3.53 22.68
N ALA A 183 6.63 -3.26 21.43
CA ALA A 183 6.60 -4.26 20.38
C ALA A 183 7.94 -4.99 20.39
N GLY A 184 7.95 -6.22 20.87
CA GLY A 184 9.00 -7.16 20.52
C GLY A 184 9.01 -7.21 18.99
N ILE A 185 10.22 -7.27 18.43
CA ILE A 185 10.58 -7.39 17.03
C ILE A 185 9.37 -7.72 16.15
N ALA A 186 9.13 -6.84 15.15
CA ALA A 186 8.09 -7.03 14.14
C ALA A 186 7.96 -8.53 13.85
N ARG A 187 6.73 -9.05 13.87
CA ARG A 187 6.47 -10.42 13.48
C ARG A 187 7.18 -10.67 12.17
N ASP A 188 7.90 -11.76 12.10
CA ASP A 188 8.27 -12.37 10.85
C ASP A 188 6.98 -12.92 10.20
N THR A 189 6.09 -11.99 9.80
CA THR A 189 4.98 -12.29 8.92
C THR A 189 5.59 -12.41 7.53
N ASN A 190 6.44 -13.44 7.38
CA ASN A 190 6.79 -14.01 6.10
C ASN A 190 5.52 -14.69 5.58
N ILE A 191 4.57 -13.85 5.13
CA ILE A 191 3.59 -14.37 4.19
C ILE A 191 4.41 -14.56 2.93
N ASP A 192 4.82 -15.81 2.69
CA ASP A 192 5.45 -16.19 1.45
C ASP A 192 4.58 -15.68 0.30
N PRO A 193 5.14 -15.07 -0.74
CA PRO A 193 4.39 -14.79 -1.98
C PRO A 193 3.59 -16.00 -2.47
N ALA A 194 4.03 -17.22 -2.16
CA ALA A 194 3.29 -18.46 -2.40
C ALA A 194 2.00 -18.57 -1.56
N ASP A 195 2.02 -18.17 -0.29
CA ASP A 195 0.84 -18.21 0.60
C ASP A 195 -0.19 -17.16 0.16
N LEU A 196 0.27 -15.96 -0.26
CA LEU A 196 -0.60 -14.96 -0.87
C LEU A 196 -1.23 -15.48 -2.16
N ALA A 197 -0.46 -16.18 -3.01
CA ALA A 197 -0.97 -16.77 -4.24
C ALA A 197 -1.96 -17.92 -3.96
N GLU A 198 -1.81 -18.65 -2.87
CA GLU A 198 -2.73 -19.71 -2.46
C GLU A 198 -4.04 -19.11 -1.90
N MET A 199 -3.98 -18.06 -1.09
CA MET A 199 -5.15 -17.30 -0.65
C MET A 199 -5.94 -16.75 -1.86
N ALA A 200 -5.26 -16.19 -2.87
CA ALA A 200 -5.89 -15.73 -4.11
C ALA A 200 -6.64 -16.83 -4.84
N ARG A 201 -6.06 -18.02 -4.93
CA ARG A 201 -6.72 -19.19 -5.58
C ARG A 201 -7.93 -19.67 -4.79
N GLN A 202 -7.87 -19.63 -3.46
CA GLN A 202 -9.00 -20.03 -2.61
C GLN A 202 -10.16 -19.06 -2.72
N GLU A 203 -9.91 -17.75 -2.77
CA GLU A 203 -10.94 -16.73 -2.99
C GLU A 203 -11.57 -16.82 -4.39
N GLN A 204 -10.76 -17.08 -5.44
CA GLN A 204 -11.29 -17.30 -6.79
C GLN A 204 -12.20 -18.53 -6.84
N ALA A 205 -11.79 -19.62 -6.21
CA ALA A 205 -12.58 -20.85 -6.15
C ALA A 205 -13.87 -20.71 -5.32
N GLN A 206 -13.90 -19.79 -4.34
CA GLN A 206 -15.11 -19.46 -3.60
C GLN A 206 -16.06 -18.58 -4.43
N GLN A 207 -15.56 -17.56 -5.11
CA GLN A 207 -16.40 -16.69 -5.97
C GLN A 207 -17.00 -17.44 -7.15
N GLU A 208 -16.30 -18.42 -7.73
CA GLU A 208 -16.84 -19.29 -8.79
C GLU A 208 -17.98 -20.19 -8.26
N LYS A 209 -17.95 -20.61 -7.00
CA LYS A 209 -19.00 -21.42 -6.38
C LYS A 209 -20.23 -20.63 -5.94
N GLU A 210 -20.08 -19.35 -5.65
CA GLU A 210 -21.19 -18.46 -5.26
C GLU A 210 -21.87 -17.82 -6.48
N GLY A 211 -21.28 -17.92 -7.67
CA GLY A 211 -21.81 -17.41 -8.94
C GLY A 211 -22.58 -18.43 -9.78
N GLU A 212 -22.67 -19.71 -9.35
CA GLU A 212 -23.54 -20.76 -9.91
C GLU A 212 -24.82 -20.92 -9.07
#